data_90e1026cd5248dc27eaa2520d891f4db
#
_entry.id   90e1026cd5248dc27eaa2520d891f4db
#
_cell.length_a   1.000
_cell.length_b   1.000
_cell.length_c   1.000
_cell.angle_alpha   90.00
_cell.angle_beta   90.00
_cell.angle_gamma   90.00
#
_symmetry.space_group_name_H-M   'P 1'
#
loop_
_entity.id
_entity.type
_entity.pdbx_description
1 polymer ?
#
loop_
_entity_poly.entity_id
_entity_poly.type
_entity_poly.pdbx_seq_one_letter_code
_entity_poly.pdbx_strand_id
1 'polypeptide(L)'
;MLPHSYELPAAILIVLGGTLACFAGYRLFKVVLGIYGFVLGAMLASSMMGATNTTGMIVAALVGGLAGALLLMFAYFIGIALVGAGLGAFVAHMAWGSVGKGADPPAVAVIVLSILGSIAAMFLQRYVIIVATAFGGAWTVIVGGLAIAGDRGAARAAASGDVWILYPATPAAGRGWVPIAWIVLGLIGTGVQLGITARKKK
;
A
#
# COMPACT_ATOMS: atom_id res chain seq x y z
N MET A 1 6.80 -7.74 23.54
CA MET A 1 5.40 -8.13 23.86
C MET A 1 4.81 -7.04 24.71
N LEU A 2 3.69 -6.45 24.30
CA LEU A 2 2.99 -5.46 25.11
C LEU A 2 2.33 -6.14 26.33
N PRO A 3 2.29 -5.50 27.50
CA PRO A 3 1.55 -6.00 28.65
C PRO A 3 0.06 -6.18 28.31
N HIS A 4 -0.63 -7.13 28.94
CA HIS A 4 -2.06 -7.42 28.71
C HIS A 4 -2.97 -6.18 28.79
N SER A 5 -2.58 -5.17 29.57
CA SER A 5 -3.32 -3.89 29.68
C SER A 5 -3.38 -3.08 28.37
N TYR A 6 -2.49 -3.35 27.40
CA TYR A 6 -2.43 -2.63 26.13
C TYR A 6 -3.04 -3.40 24.95
N GLU A 7 -3.47 -4.65 25.13
CA GLU A 7 -4.08 -5.46 24.07
C GLU A 7 -5.38 -4.85 23.54
N LEU A 8 -6.24 -4.37 24.43
CA LEU A 8 -7.52 -3.75 24.05
C LEU A 8 -7.33 -2.40 23.34
N PRO A 9 -6.52 -1.45 23.86
CA PRO A 9 -6.22 -0.21 23.12
C PRO A 9 -5.58 -0.47 21.75
N ALA A 10 -4.66 -1.43 21.63
CA ALA A 10 -4.05 -1.81 20.36
C ALA A 10 -5.10 -2.34 19.37
N ALA A 11 -5.99 -3.23 19.81
CA ALA A 11 -7.07 -3.76 19.00
C ALA A 11 -8.02 -2.66 18.48
N ILE A 12 -8.36 -1.68 19.32
CA ILE A 12 -9.20 -0.54 18.92
C ILE A 12 -8.49 0.30 17.85
N LEU A 13 -7.20 0.60 18.04
CA LEU A 13 -6.41 1.35 17.04
C LEU A 13 -6.33 0.60 15.70
N ILE A 14 -6.18 -0.72 15.73
CA ILE A 14 -6.16 -1.56 14.54
C ILE A 14 -7.51 -1.53 13.83
N VAL A 15 -8.63 -1.61 14.54
CA VAL A 15 -9.96 -1.50 13.94
C VAL A 15 -10.17 -0.13 13.31
N LEU A 16 -9.79 0.96 13.99
CA LEU A 16 -9.89 2.32 13.45
C LEU A 16 -9.00 2.50 12.23
N GLY A 17 -7.73 2.09 12.30
CA GLY A 17 -6.78 2.16 11.18
C GLY A 17 -7.24 1.30 10.00
N GLY A 18 -7.70 0.09 10.25
CA GLY A 18 -8.27 -0.81 9.24
C GLY A 18 -9.51 -0.24 8.57
N THR A 19 -10.41 0.38 9.33
CA THR A 19 -11.60 1.05 8.79
C THR A 19 -11.21 2.22 7.91
N LEU A 20 -10.29 3.07 8.34
CA LEU A 20 -9.76 4.17 7.53
C LEU A 20 -9.09 3.65 6.25
N ALA A 21 -8.28 2.60 6.34
CA ALA A 21 -7.65 2.00 5.17
C ALA A 21 -8.68 1.38 4.22
N CYS A 22 -9.70 0.68 4.75
CA CYS A 22 -10.74 0.04 3.97
C CYS A 22 -11.58 1.04 3.16
N PHE A 23 -11.95 2.18 3.75
CA PHE A 23 -12.87 3.15 3.12
C PHE A 23 -12.21 4.39 2.52
N ALA A 24 -11.02 4.77 2.98
CA ALA A 24 -10.30 5.96 2.54
C ALA A 24 -8.86 5.68 2.07
N GLY A 25 -8.48 4.41 1.89
CA GLY A 25 -7.10 3.95 1.69
C GLY A 25 -6.40 4.62 0.52
N TYR A 26 -7.05 4.81 -0.62
CA TYR A 26 -6.47 5.50 -1.77
C TYR A 26 -6.05 6.96 -1.48
N ARG A 27 -6.83 7.67 -0.66
CA ARG A 27 -6.49 9.04 -0.26
C ARG A 27 -5.37 9.05 0.77
N LEU A 28 -5.49 8.16 1.75
CA LEU A 28 -4.49 8.00 2.81
C LEU A 28 -3.14 7.56 2.26
N PHE A 29 -3.13 6.69 1.25
CA PHE A 29 -1.89 6.23 0.62
C PHE A 29 -1.01 7.39 0.15
N LYS A 30 -1.61 8.41 -0.52
CA LYS A 30 -0.86 9.59 -0.99
C LYS A 30 -0.34 10.45 0.16
N VAL A 31 -1.15 10.60 1.21
CA VAL A 31 -0.76 11.36 2.42
C VAL A 31 0.38 10.65 3.14
N VAL A 32 0.25 9.34 3.33
CA VAL A 32 1.29 8.51 3.96
C VAL A 32 2.59 8.57 3.17
N LEU A 33 2.52 8.45 1.84
CA LEU A 33 3.69 8.57 0.97
C LEU A 33 4.37 9.95 1.13
N GLY A 34 3.58 11.02 1.20
CA GLY A 34 4.08 12.38 1.44
C GLY A 34 4.75 12.51 2.82
N ILE A 35 4.14 11.96 3.87
CA ILE A 35 4.69 11.97 5.23
C ILE A 35 6.01 11.21 5.29
N TYR A 36 6.08 10.00 4.72
CA TYR A 36 7.33 9.23 4.68
C TYR A 36 8.42 9.97 3.92
N GLY A 37 8.10 10.56 2.76
CA GLY A 37 9.04 11.36 1.99
C GLY A 37 9.53 12.58 2.79
N PHE A 38 8.62 13.25 3.50
CA PHE A 38 8.97 14.38 4.36
C PHE A 38 9.91 13.96 5.50
N VAL A 39 9.58 12.90 6.23
CA VAL A 39 10.40 12.41 7.34
C VAL A 39 11.80 12.01 6.85
N LEU A 40 11.90 11.22 5.77
CA LEU A 40 13.18 10.82 5.22
C LEU A 40 14.00 12.01 4.74
N GLY A 41 13.39 12.94 4.02
CA GLY A 41 14.06 14.14 3.53
C GLY A 41 14.50 15.06 4.66
N ALA A 42 13.66 15.24 5.69
CA ALA A 42 13.99 16.02 6.88
C ALA A 42 15.17 15.41 7.66
N MET A 43 15.16 14.08 7.86
CA MET A 43 16.25 13.37 8.53
C MET A 43 17.57 13.50 7.77
N LEU A 44 17.55 13.30 6.45
CA LEU A 44 18.75 13.42 5.62
C LEU A 44 19.29 14.85 5.62
N ALA A 45 18.43 15.85 5.41
CA ALA A 45 18.88 17.24 5.36
C ALA A 45 19.36 17.76 6.72
N SER A 46 18.67 17.41 7.81
CA SER A 46 19.09 17.82 9.15
C SER A 46 20.40 17.16 9.59
N SER A 47 20.65 15.91 9.18
CA SER A 47 21.91 15.21 9.52
C SER A 47 23.16 15.83 8.87
N MET A 48 22.99 16.60 7.79
CA MET A 48 24.08 17.32 7.13
C MET A 48 24.45 18.62 7.85
N MET A 49 23.62 19.10 8.78
CA MET A 49 23.89 20.28 9.58
C MET A 49 24.56 19.87 10.90
N GLY A 50 25.62 20.59 11.29
CA GLY A 50 26.30 20.34 12.57
C GLY A 50 25.38 20.60 13.77
N ALA A 51 25.53 19.84 14.85
CA ALA A 51 24.70 19.90 16.06
C ALA A 51 24.68 21.27 16.77
N THR A 52 25.60 22.17 16.43
CA THR A 52 25.71 23.51 17.03
C THR A 52 24.76 24.55 16.46
N ASN A 53 24.14 24.28 15.32
CA ASN A 53 23.22 25.22 14.62
C ASN A 53 21.79 24.73 14.60
N THR A 54 21.06 24.84 15.70
CA THR A 54 19.68 24.39 15.85
C THR A 54 18.74 25.06 14.82
N THR A 55 18.90 26.35 14.54
CA THR A 55 18.07 27.04 13.56
C THR A 55 18.32 26.52 12.15
N GLY A 56 19.57 26.28 11.78
CA GLY A 56 19.95 25.66 10.52
C GLY A 56 19.38 24.27 10.36
N MET A 57 19.41 23.47 11.42
CA MET A 57 18.82 22.12 11.42
C MET A 57 17.30 22.13 11.17
N ILE A 58 16.57 23.06 11.80
CA ILE A 58 15.11 23.19 11.60
C ILE A 58 14.80 23.60 10.16
N VAL A 59 15.48 24.60 9.64
CA VAL A 59 15.28 25.06 8.25
C VAL A 59 15.64 23.95 7.27
N ALA A 60 16.77 23.27 7.47
CA ALA A 60 17.17 22.13 6.63
C ALA A 60 16.15 20.99 6.68
N ALA A 61 15.61 20.66 7.87
CA ALA A 61 14.58 19.64 8.03
C ALA A 61 13.29 20.00 7.28
N LEU A 62 12.84 21.26 7.34
CA LEU A 62 11.64 21.73 6.63
C LEU A 62 11.84 21.68 5.11
N VAL A 63 12.92 22.28 4.62
CA VAL A 63 13.21 22.31 3.17
C VAL A 63 13.48 20.91 2.63
N GLY A 64 14.32 20.14 3.32
CA GLY A 64 14.64 18.75 2.97
C GLY A 64 13.41 17.84 3.05
N GLY A 65 12.56 18.05 4.05
CA GLY A 65 11.30 17.33 4.19
C GLY A 65 10.35 17.58 3.02
N LEU A 66 10.15 18.84 2.62
CA LEU A 66 9.32 19.18 1.47
C LEU A 66 9.90 18.61 0.17
N ALA A 67 11.22 18.76 -0.04
CA ALA A 67 11.89 18.16 -1.18
C ALA A 67 11.77 16.63 -1.19
N GLY A 68 11.95 15.97 -0.06
CA GLY A 68 11.80 14.53 0.10
C GLY A 68 10.38 14.04 -0.18
N ALA A 69 9.36 14.77 0.27
CA ALA A 69 7.97 14.46 -0.03
C ALA A 69 7.69 14.49 -1.54
N LEU A 70 8.15 15.55 -2.22
CA LEU A 70 8.01 15.67 -3.68
C LEU A 70 8.79 14.58 -4.41
N LEU A 71 10.05 14.34 -4.03
CA LEU A 71 10.88 13.30 -4.64
C LEU A 71 10.25 11.92 -4.51
N LEU A 72 9.72 11.57 -3.33
CA LEU A 72 9.10 10.26 -3.13
C LEU A 72 7.82 10.11 -3.94
N MET A 73 7.02 11.17 -4.09
CA MET A 73 5.86 11.17 -4.99
C MET A 73 6.27 10.96 -6.44
N PHE A 74 7.31 11.64 -6.93
CA PHE A 74 7.81 11.44 -8.29
C PHE A 74 8.39 10.04 -8.48
N ALA A 75 9.22 9.57 -7.54
CA ALA A 75 9.81 8.24 -7.56
C ALA A 75 8.75 7.14 -7.62
N TYR A 76 7.62 7.32 -6.93
CA TYR A 76 6.48 6.41 -6.98
C TYR A 76 5.92 6.28 -8.41
N PHE A 77 5.67 7.39 -9.12
CA PHE A 77 5.18 7.35 -10.51
C PHE A 77 6.19 6.71 -11.47
N ILE A 78 7.47 7.06 -11.31
CA ILE A 78 8.55 6.45 -12.11
C ILE A 78 8.63 4.94 -11.84
N GLY A 79 8.55 4.52 -10.57
CA GLY A 79 8.57 3.11 -10.20
C GLY A 79 7.45 2.31 -10.85
N ILE A 80 6.23 2.84 -10.87
CA ILE A 80 5.08 2.20 -11.54
C ILE A 80 5.31 2.11 -13.05
N ALA A 81 5.80 3.17 -13.68
CA ALA A 81 6.09 3.18 -15.09
C ALA A 81 7.16 2.14 -15.45
N LEU A 82 8.22 2.01 -14.65
CA LEU A 82 9.27 1.01 -14.83
C LEU A 82 8.76 -0.43 -14.68
N VAL A 83 7.94 -0.69 -13.67
CA VAL A 83 7.30 -2.01 -13.49
C VAL A 83 6.42 -2.33 -14.68
N GLY A 84 5.61 -1.38 -15.12
CA GLY A 84 4.77 -1.52 -16.32
C GLY A 84 5.60 -1.78 -17.58
N ALA A 85 6.72 -1.06 -17.76
CA ALA A 85 7.64 -1.29 -18.86
C ALA A 85 8.23 -2.71 -18.84
N GLY A 86 8.67 -3.17 -17.66
CA GLY A 86 9.20 -4.51 -17.48
C GLY A 86 8.18 -5.60 -17.80
N LEU A 87 6.92 -5.43 -17.36
CA LEU A 87 5.83 -6.35 -17.72
C LEU A 87 5.54 -6.33 -19.22
N GLY A 88 5.55 -5.16 -19.86
CA GLY A 88 5.40 -5.04 -21.32
C GLY A 88 6.50 -5.74 -22.08
N ALA A 89 7.77 -5.58 -21.67
CA ALA A 89 8.91 -6.29 -22.24
C ALA A 89 8.78 -7.81 -22.05
N PHE A 90 8.36 -8.25 -20.87
CA PHE A 90 8.13 -9.67 -20.56
C PHE A 90 7.05 -10.26 -21.48
N VAL A 91 5.93 -9.56 -21.67
CA VAL A 91 4.88 -9.97 -22.60
C VAL A 91 5.40 -10.05 -24.04
N ALA A 92 6.27 -9.12 -24.47
CA ALA A 92 6.90 -9.16 -25.78
C ALA A 92 7.68 -10.46 -25.97
N HIS A 93 8.52 -10.83 -25.01
CA HIS A 93 9.32 -12.06 -25.06
C HIS A 93 8.45 -13.32 -25.04
N MET A 94 7.43 -13.36 -24.19
CA MET A 94 6.50 -14.50 -24.13
C MET A 94 5.72 -14.67 -25.45
N ALA A 95 5.18 -13.58 -25.99
CA ALA A 95 4.42 -13.63 -27.24
C ALA A 95 5.31 -14.07 -28.42
N TRP A 96 6.56 -13.61 -28.47
CA TRP A 96 7.48 -14.00 -29.52
C TRP A 96 7.93 -15.47 -29.41
N GLY A 97 8.18 -15.94 -28.18
CA GLY A 97 8.50 -17.34 -27.93
C GLY A 97 7.37 -18.30 -28.29
N SER A 98 6.11 -17.89 -28.09
CA SER A 98 4.94 -18.71 -28.44
C SER A 98 4.70 -18.86 -29.95
N VAL A 99 5.19 -17.92 -30.77
CA VAL A 99 5.07 -17.96 -32.25
C VAL A 99 6.16 -18.86 -32.87
N GLY A 100 7.00 -19.52 -32.06
CA GLY A 100 7.90 -20.60 -32.51
C GLY A 100 9.10 -20.15 -33.36
N LYS A 101 9.44 -18.87 -33.35
CA LYS A 101 10.53 -18.34 -34.21
C LYS A 101 11.92 -18.44 -33.59
N GLY A 102 12.07 -18.96 -32.37
CA GLY A 102 13.38 -19.22 -31.74
C GLY A 102 14.36 -18.02 -31.64
N ALA A 103 13.96 -16.85 -32.15
CA ALA A 103 14.73 -15.63 -32.18
C ALA A 103 14.18 -14.64 -31.15
N ASP A 104 15.02 -13.77 -30.64
CA ASP A 104 14.62 -12.69 -29.77
C ASP A 104 13.63 -11.75 -30.48
N PRO A 105 12.67 -11.16 -29.72
CA PRO A 105 11.74 -10.20 -30.29
C PRO A 105 12.49 -8.98 -30.83
N PRO A 106 12.02 -8.41 -31.94
CA PRO A 106 12.64 -7.20 -32.47
C PRO A 106 12.55 -6.06 -31.47
N ALA A 107 13.61 -5.27 -31.35
CA ALA A 107 13.70 -4.18 -30.35
C ALA A 107 12.50 -3.24 -30.40
N VAL A 108 11.95 -2.98 -31.58
CA VAL A 108 10.76 -2.14 -31.76
C VAL A 108 9.54 -2.74 -31.03
N ALA A 109 9.32 -4.05 -31.09
CA ALA A 109 8.20 -4.71 -30.42
C ALA A 109 8.36 -4.62 -28.88
N VAL A 110 9.60 -4.81 -28.37
CA VAL A 110 9.91 -4.66 -26.96
C VAL A 110 9.64 -3.23 -26.49
N ILE A 111 10.14 -2.23 -27.23
CA ILE A 111 9.94 -0.81 -26.88
C ILE A 111 8.45 -0.45 -26.88
N VAL A 112 7.71 -0.81 -27.92
CA VAL A 112 6.28 -0.51 -28.03
C VAL A 112 5.49 -1.15 -26.89
N LEU A 113 5.70 -2.45 -26.62
CA LEU A 113 5.01 -3.15 -25.53
C LEU A 113 5.44 -2.63 -24.15
N SER A 114 6.69 -2.20 -23.98
CA SER A 114 7.13 -1.55 -22.72
C SER A 114 6.44 -0.21 -22.51
N ILE A 115 6.29 0.61 -23.54
CA ILE A 115 5.55 1.88 -23.45
C ILE A 115 4.07 1.62 -23.12
N LEU A 116 3.43 0.69 -23.84
CA LEU A 116 2.03 0.32 -23.58
C LEU A 116 1.85 -0.25 -22.17
N GLY A 117 2.78 -1.08 -21.71
CA GLY A 117 2.78 -1.62 -20.36
C GLY A 117 2.92 -0.52 -19.28
N SER A 118 3.80 0.48 -19.50
CA SER A 118 3.93 1.65 -18.62
C SER A 118 2.63 2.45 -18.53
N ILE A 119 2.02 2.73 -19.67
CA ILE A 119 0.76 3.46 -19.75
C ILE A 119 -0.36 2.67 -19.05
N ALA A 120 -0.48 1.38 -19.33
CA ALA A 120 -1.46 0.51 -18.68
C ALA A 120 -1.26 0.47 -17.17
N ALA A 121 -0.03 0.32 -16.67
CA ALA A 121 0.28 0.32 -15.26
C ALA A 121 -0.12 1.64 -14.58
N MET A 122 0.11 2.78 -15.21
CA MET A 122 -0.31 4.09 -14.70
C MET A 122 -1.83 4.25 -14.61
N PHE A 123 -2.59 3.64 -15.50
CA PHE A 123 -4.06 3.62 -15.41
C PHE A 123 -4.56 2.63 -14.36
N LEU A 124 -3.96 1.44 -14.29
CA LEU A 124 -4.37 0.37 -13.36
C LEU A 124 -3.98 0.66 -11.91
N GLN A 125 -2.88 1.40 -11.67
CA GLN A 125 -2.36 1.68 -10.32
C GLN A 125 -3.43 2.15 -9.33
N ARG A 126 -4.35 3.00 -9.78
CA ARG A 126 -5.44 3.52 -8.97
C ARG A 126 -6.35 2.39 -8.46
N TYR A 127 -6.74 1.49 -9.36
CA TYR A 127 -7.62 0.37 -9.02
C TYR A 127 -6.91 -0.64 -8.12
N VAL A 128 -5.64 -0.91 -8.40
CA VAL A 128 -4.81 -1.80 -7.57
C VAL A 128 -4.68 -1.27 -6.15
N ILE A 129 -4.40 0.03 -5.98
CA ILE A 129 -4.31 0.64 -4.64
C ILE A 129 -5.65 0.59 -3.93
N ILE A 130 -6.76 0.90 -4.62
CA ILE A 130 -8.11 0.85 -4.03
C ILE A 130 -8.42 -0.57 -3.54
N VAL A 131 -8.23 -1.59 -4.38
CA VAL A 131 -8.49 -2.98 -4.02
C VAL A 131 -7.57 -3.43 -2.88
N ALA A 132 -6.26 -3.20 -3.01
CA ALA A 132 -5.28 -3.61 -2.00
C ALA A 132 -5.57 -2.97 -0.63
N THR A 133 -5.88 -1.68 -0.59
CA THR A 133 -6.18 -0.99 0.68
C THR A 133 -7.56 -1.37 1.23
N ALA A 134 -8.56 -1.64 0.39
CA ALA A 134 -9.87 -2.08 0.83
C ALA A 134 -9.79 -3.48 1.45
N PHE A 135 -9.18 -4.44 0.77
CA PHE A 135 -9.05 -5.82 1.27
C PHE A 135 -8.07 -5.93 2.44
N GLY A 136 -6.95 -5.20 2.40
CA GLY A 136 -6.01 -5.12 3.52
C GLY A 136 -6.66 -4.49 4.76
N GLY A 137 -7.36 -3.38 4.58
CA GLY A 137 -8.12 -2.73 5.65
C GLY A 137 -9.23 -3.61 6.22
N ALA A 138 -9.98 -4.31 5.37
CA ALA A 138 -11.01 -5.26 5.78
C ALA A 138 -10.43 -6.37 6.66
N TRP A 139 -9.27 -6.91 6.27
CA TRP A 139 -8.56 -7.91 7.06
C TRP A 139 -8.16 -7.37 8.45
N THR A 140 -7.59 -6.18 8.46
CA THR A 140 -7.17 -5.49 9.68
C THR A 140 -8.35 -5.25 10.64
N VAL A 141 -9.53 -4.86 10.10
CA VAL A 141 -10.77 -4.71 10.88
C VAL A 141 -11.21 -6.03 11.50
N ILE A 142 -11.16 -7.12 10.73
CA ILE A 142 -11.57 -8.44 11.21
C ILE A 142 -10.64 -8.91 12.34
N VAL A 143 -9.32 -8.79 12.16
CA VAL A 143 -8.36 -9.18 13.20
C VAL A 143 -8.55 -8.36 14.47
N GLY A 144 -8.68 -7.04 14.34
CA GLY A 144 -8.97 -6.17 15.49
C GLY A 144 -10.30 -6.49 16.17
N GLY A 145 -11.35 -6.77 15.39
CA GLY A 145 -12.65 -7.19 15.90
C GLY A 145 -12.59 -8.52 16.67
N LEU A 146 -11.88 -9.50 16.13
CA LEU A 146 -11.64 -10.78 16.81
C LEU A 146 -10.84 -10.60 18.11
N ALA A 147 -9.84 -9.71 18.10
CA ALA A 147 -9.06 -9.40 19.30
C ALA A 147 -9.95 -8.78 20.39
N ILE A 148 -10.85 -7.85 20.05
CA ILE A 148 -11.82 -7.25 20.98
C ILE A 148 -12.80 -8.31 21.49
N ALA A 149 -13.18 -9.29 20.65
CA ALA A 149 -14.06 -10.40 21.02
C ALA A 149 -13.36 -11.47 21.91
N GLY A 150 -12.11 -11.24 22.32
CA GLY A 150 -11.37 -12.11 23.24
C GLY A 150 -10.63 -13.27 22.55
N ASP A 151 -10.43 -13.20 21.24
CA ASP A 151 -9.59 -14.18 20.55
C ASP A 151 -8.12 -13.97 20.89
N ARG A 152 -7.50 -14.96 21.55
CA ARG A 152 -6.11 -14.87 21.99
C ARG A 152 -5.10 -14.78 20.83
N GLY A 153 -5.38 -15.43 19.70
CA GLY A 153 -4.53 -15.38 18.51
C GLY A 153 -4.57 -13.99 17.88
N ALA A 154 -5.77 -13.44 17.71
CA ALA A 154 -5.98 -12.11 17.18
C ALA A 154 -5.46 -11.03 18.11
N ALA A 155 -5.62 -11.17 19.43
CA ALA A 155 -5.09 -10.25 20.42
C ALA A 155 -3.55 -10.19 20.39
N ARG A 156 -2.88 -11.33 20.26
CA ARG A 156 -1.42 -11.38 20.09
C ARG A 156 -0.96 -10.72 18.79
N ALA A 157 -1.64 -11.01 17.67
CA ALA A 157 -1.34 -10.40 16.39
C ALA A 157 -1.52 -8.86 16.44
N ALA A 158 -2.58 -8.39 17.10
CA ALA A 158 -2.81 -6.98 17.31
C ALA A 158 -1.71 -6.33 18.17
N ALA A 159 -1.28 -6.98 19.25
CA ALA A 159 -0.25 -6.47 20.15
C ALA A 159 1.16 -6.48 19.55
N SER A 160 1.47 -7.43 18.65
CA SER A 160 2.75 -7.50 17.95
C SER A 160 2.82 -6.65 16.68
N GLY A 161 1.69 -6.12 16.23
CA GLY A 161 1.59 -5.45 14.92
C GLY A 161 1.62 -6.42 13.74
N ASP A 162 1.57 -7.72 14.00
CA ASP A 162 1.75 -8.79 13.01
C ASP A 162 0.38 -9.28 12.50
N VAL A 163 -0.34 -8.34 11.88
CA VAL A 163 -1.72 -8.55 11.42
C VAL A 163 -1.82 -9.58 10.30
N TRP A 164 -0.69 -9.92 9.65
CA TRP A 164 -0.60 -10.85 8.52
C TRP A 164 -0.53 -12.33 8.92
N ILE A 165 -0.30 -12.65 10.21
CA ILE A 165 -0.20 -14.04 10.69
C ILE A 165 -1.54 -14.79 10.58
N LEU A 166 -2.67 -14.09 10.70
CA LEU A 166 -4.01 -14.67 10.56
C LEU A 166 -4.51 -14.54 9.12
N TYR A 167 -4.08 -15.45 8.25
CA TYR A 167 -4.48 -15.41 6.85
C TYR A 167 -5.94 -15.88 6.66
N PRO A 168 -6.79 -15.15 5.89
CA PRO A 168 -8.20 -15.47 5.75
C PRO A 168 -8.45 -16.79 5.00
N ALA A 169 -7.48 -17.27 4.21
CA ALA A 169 -7.61 -18.51 3.44
C ALA A 169 -7.52 -19.79 4.28
N THR A 170 -6.96 -19.70 5.49
CA THR A 170 -6.84 -20.83 6.43
C THR A 170 -7.46 -20.49 7.77
N PRO A 171 -8.80 -20.34 7.84
CA PRO A 171 -9.47 -19.97 9.08
C PRO A 171 -9.31 -21.10 10.11
N ALA A 172 -9.12 -20.71 11.37
CA ALA A 172 -9.13 -21.65 12.48
C ALA A 172 -10.48 -22.39 12.56
N ALA A 173 -10.49 -23.58 13.15
CA ALA A 173 -11.69 -24.39 13.31
C ALA A 173 -12.83 -23.57 13.95
N GLY A 174 -14.02 -23.60 13.35
CA GLY A 174 -15.19 -22.83 13.77
C GLY A 174 -15.30 -21.42 13.20
N ARG A 175 -14.35 -20.95 12.34
CA ARG A 175 -14.32 -19.60 11.77
C ARG A 175 -14.49 -19.56 10.25
N GLY A 176 -15.21 -20.49 9.66
CA GLY A 176 -15.48 -20.52 8.23
C GLY A 176 -16.17 -19.26 7.66
N TRP A 177 -16.74 -18.41 8.52
CA TRP A 177 -17.36 -17.14 8.14
C TRP A 177 -16.33 -16.02 7.85
N VAL A 178 -15.09 -16.13 8.37
CA VAL A 178 -14.05 -15.08 8.24
C VAL A 178 -13.69 -14.76 6.78
N PRO A 179 -13.45 -15.73 5.88
CA PRO A 179 -13.21 -15.46 4.48
C PRO A 179 -14.37 -14.73 3.80
N ILE A 180 -15.60 -15.11 4.15
CA ILE A 180 -16.80 -14.49 3.59
C ILE A 180 -16.90 -13.03 4.05
N ALA A 181 -16.75 -12.78 5.34
CA ALA A 181 -16.75 -11.42 5.92
C ALA A 181 -15.64 -10.55 5.30
N TRP A 182 -14.46 -11.11 5.08
CA TRP A 182 -13.35 -10.42 4.44
C TRP A 182 -13.67 -10.01 3.00
N ILE A 183 -14.21 -10.92 2.19
CA ILE A 183 -14.61 -10.64 0.81
C ILE A 183 -15.71 -9.56 0.79
N VAL A 184 -16.75 -9.72 1.59
CA VAL A 184 -17.86 -8.77 1.64
C VAL A 184 -17.39 -7.38 2.05
N LEU A 185 -16.63 -7.27 3.13
CA LEU A 185 -16.11 -5.99 3.61
C LEU A 185 -15.12 -5.36 2.61
N GLY A 186 -14.26 -6.16 1.98
CA GLY A 186 -13.34 -5.71 0.94
C GLY A 186 -14.06 -5.18 -0.30
N LEU A 187 -15.12 -5.85 -0.74
CA LEU A 187 -15.95 -5.40 -1.86
C LEU A 187 -16.71 -4.09 -1.52
N ILE A 188 -17.29 -3.99 -0.32
CA ILE A 188 -17.94 -2.76 0.14
C ILE A 188 -16.91 -1.62 0.19
N GLY A 189 -15.74 -1.84 0.78
CA GLY A 189 -14.67 -0.85 0.83
C GLY A 189 -14.22 -0.39 -0.56
N THR A 190 -14.04 -1.33 -1.49
CA THR A 190 -13.72 -1.05 -2.90
C THR A 190 -14.79 -0.20 -3.55
N GLY A 191 -16.07 -0.56 -3.40
CA GLY A 191 -17.20 0.19 -3.96
C GLY A 191 -17.27 1.62 -3.42
N VAL A 192 -17.11 1.81 -2.12
CA VAL A 192 -17.08 3.13 -1.47
C VAL A 192 -15.90 3.97 -1.99
N GLN A 193 -14.70 3.41 -2.04
CA GLN A 193 -13.52 4.14 -2.54
C GLN A 193 -13.66 4.54 -4.01
N LEU A 194 -14.21 3.67 -4.85
CA LEU A 194 -14.50 3.99 -6.26
C LEU A 194 -15.55 5.10 -6.38
N GLY A 195 -16.64 5.04 -5.62
CA GLY A 195 -17.70 6.05 -5.60
C GLY A 195 -17.19 7.43 -5.17
N ILE A 196 -16.43 7.49 -4.09
CA ILE A 196 -15.82 8.74 -3.59
C ILE A 196 -14.86 9.35 -4.62
N THR A 197 -14.12 8.50 -5.35
CA THR A 197 -13.14 8.96 -6.34
C THR A 197 -13.79 9.37 -7.67
N ALA A 198 -14.95 8.80 -8.01
CA ALA A 198 -15.71 9.17 -9.20
C ALA A 198 -16.37 10.56 -9.06
N ARG A 199 -16.89 10.89 -7.86
CA ARG A 199 -17.54 12.20 -7.58
C ARG A 199 -16.62 13.42 -7.71
N LYS A 200 -15.30 13.24 -7.67
CA LYS A 200 -14.31 14.34 -7.82
C LYS A 200 -14.03 14.74 -9.28
N LYS A 201 -14.63 14.04 -10.26
CA LYS A 201 -14.46 14.34 -11.70
C LYS A 201 -15.62 15.15 -12.31
N LYS A 202 -16.61 15.52 -11.51
CA LYS A 202 -17.63 16.49 -11.85
C LYS A 202 -17.34 17.82 -11.12
#